data_b6b6a90a740bc03ded416190c78616cf
#
_entry.id   b6b6a90a740bc03ded416190c78616cf
#
_cell.length_a   1.000
_cell.length_b   1.000
_cell.length_c   1.000
_cell.angle_alpha   90.00
_cell.angle_beta   90.00
_cell.angle_gamma   90.00
#
_symmetry.space_group_name_H-M   'P 1'
#
loop_
_entity.id
_entity.type
_entity.pdbx_description
1 polymer ?
#
loop_
_entity_poly.entity_id
_entity_poly.type
_entity_poly.pdbx_seq_one_letter_code
_entity_poly.pdbx_strand_id
1 'polypeptide(L)'
;MFLIFIIIISLSGPAHGQSAEFHGSATVQFLETMQHSQHIKLIQPLHFTDSGGDTWTTEANQVIPLNLLTDEIRLTRPLPSPFEYLKTMILFHGQVEGGRSDWRRTQAIIYEALIAEGMQEHWAKMIYAAVRAEGWRWEPLESSCFAMCHASSPSLRWRPLPDYEQLRHTLDWILVEFPSLPEIDERVEALITHTGPHIFGQ
;
A
#
# COMPACT_ATOMS: atom_id res chain seq x y z
N MET A 1 -2.34 -65.65 -9.34
CA MET A 1 -1.58 -64.57 -8.71
C MET A 1 -2.19 -63.24 -9.19
N PHE A 2 -3.15 -62.67 -8.42
CA PHE A 2 -3.85 -61.43 -8.80
C PHE A 2 -3.08 -60.26 -8.19
N LEU A 3 -2.58 -59.36 -9.06
CA LEU A 3 -1.98 -58.10 -8.63
C LEU A 3 -3.09 -57.08 -8.41
N ILE A 4 -3.27 -56.64 -7.15
CA ILE A 4 -4.18 -55.55 -6.77
C ILE A 4 -3.39 -54.26 -6.92
N PHE A 5 -3.77 -53.42 -7.89
CA PHE A 5 -3.27 -52.03 -7.99
C PHE A 5 -4.11 -51.15 -7.06
N ILE A 6 -3.48 -50.62 -6.00
CA ILE A 6 -4.07 -49.59 -5.15
C ILE A 6 -3.71 -48.24 -5.76
N ILE A 7 -4.70 -47.57 -6.37
CA ILE A 7 -4.57 -46.17 -6.82
C ILE A 7 -4.86 -45.27 -5.61
N ILE A 8 -3.80 -44.64 -5.08
CA ILE A 8 -3.94 -43.59 -4.06
C ILE A 8 -4.25 -42.31 -4.81
N ILE A 9 -5.51 -41.88 -4.83
CA ILE A 9 -5.90 -40.56 -5.30
C ILE A 9 -5.66 -39.57 -4.12
N SER A 10 -4.55 -38.82 -4.18
CA SER A 10 -4.32 -37.69 -3.29
C SER A 10 -5.27 -36.58 -3.72
N LEU A 11 -6.37 -36.42 -2.99
CA LEU A 11 -7.23 -35.23 -3.05
C LEU A 11 -6.45 -34.07 -2.42
N SER A 12 -5.80 -33.29 -3.29
CA SER A 12 -5.34 -31.94 -2.89
C SER A 12 -6.58 -31.13 -2.61
N GLY A 13 -6.90 -30.93 -1.33
CA GLY A 13 -7.94 -30.01 -0.92
C GLY A 13 -7.66 -28.61 -1.45
N PRO A 14 -8.68 -27.77 -1.67
CA PRO A 14 -8.46 -26.39 -2.05
C PRO A 14 -7.55 -25.76 -1.01
N ALA A 15 -6.45 -25.17 -1.46
CA ALA A 15 -5.61 -24.32 -0.62
C ALA A 15 -6.55 -23.25 -0.02
N HIS A 16 -6.78 -23.32 1.28
CA HIS A 16 -7.45 -22.24 1.99
C HIS A 16 -6.53 -21.04 1.83
N GLY A 17 -6.91 -20.07 1.00
CA GLY A 17 -6.23 -18.81 0.91
C GLY A 17 -6.14 -18.23 2.32
N GLN A 18 -4.93 -17.96 2.78
CA GLN A 18 -4.69 -17.35 4.06
C GLN A 18 -5.33 -15.95 4.01
N SER A 19 -6.17 -15.60 4.98
CA SER A 19 -6.73 -14.26 5.05
C SER A 19 -5.62 -13.29 5.45
N ALA A 20 -5.56 -12.16 4.77
CA ALA A 20 -4.64 -11.10 5.14
C ALA A 20 -4.95 -10.58 6.56
N GLU A 21 -3.91 -10.39 7.40
CA GLU A 21 -4.12 -10.00 8.79
C GLU A 21 -2.96 -9.19 9.38
N PHE A 22 -3.30 -8.30 10.32
CA PHE A 22 -2.32 -7.62 11.16
C PHE A 22 -2.02 -8.42 12.42
N HIS A 23 -0.73 -8.56 12.77
CA HIS A 23 -0.29 -9.18 14.00
C HIS A 23 0.04 -8.11 15.05
N GLY A 24 -0.69 -8.15 16.16
CA GLY A 24 -0.55 -7.19 17.24
C GLY A 24 -1.30 -5.88 17.05
N SER A 25 -1.05 -4.95 17.95
CA SER A 25 -1.64 -3.60 17.97
C SER A 25 -0.61 -2.54 17.61
N ALA A 26 -1.04 -1.50 16.90
CA ALA A 26 -0.22 -0.34 16.64
C ALA A 26 -0.08 0.50 17.92
N THR A 27 1.09 0.44 18.56
CA THR A 27 1.42 1.30 19.71
C THR A 27 2.20 2.49 19.20
N VAL A 28 1.62 3.69 19.31
CA VAL A 28 2.18 4.92 18.74
C VAL A 28 2.29 6.03 19.78
N GLN A 29 3.26 6.89 19.60
CA GLN A 29 3.41 8.16 20.31
C GLN A 29 3.14 9.30 19.35
N PHE A 30 2.23 10.20 19.70
CA PHE A 30 2.02 11.43 18.95
C PHE A 30 3.19 12.38 19.16
N LEU A 31 3.69 12.94 18.06
CA LEU A 31 4.74 13.96 18.09
C LEU A 31 4.12 15.33 17.81
N GLU A 32 4.39 16.28 18.70
CA GLU A 32 4.07 17.68 18.44
C GLU A 32 5.11 18.23 17.46
N THR A 33 4.67 18.54 16.24
CA THR A 33 5.54 19.21 15.26
C THR A 33 5.14 20.66 15.08
N MET A 34 6.13 21.56 14.98
CA MET A 34 5.93 23.00 14.81
C MET A 34 5.33 23.42 13.46
N GLN A 35 5.11 22.50 12.55
CA GLN A 35 4.60 22.77 11.19
C GLN A 35 3.37 21.90 10.92
N HIS A 36 2.22 22.25 11.37
CA HIS A 36 0.86 21.77 10.98
C HIS A 36 0.69 20.31 10.53
N SER A 37 1.76 19.54 10.36
CA SER A 37 1.75 18.13 10.02
C SER A 37 1.86 17.27 11.27
N GLN A 38 0.83 16.49 11.55
CA GLN A 38 0.85 15.53 12.64
C GLN A 38 1.71 14.33 12.26
N HIS A 39 2.62 13.97 13.15
CA HIS A 39 3.43 12.77 13.02
C HIS A 39 3.23 11.86 14.22
N ILE A 40 3.41 10.59 13.99
CA ILE A 40 3.47 9.57 15.03
C ILE A 40 4.81 8.86 15.01
N LYS A 41 5.25 8.38 16.16
CA LYS A 41 6.38 7.47 16.28
C LYS A 41 5.85 6.10 16.64
N LEU A 42 6.20 5.08 15.84
CA LEU A 42 5.88 3.71 16.14
C LEU A 42 6.75 3.19 17.29
N ILE A 43 6.14 2.69 18.36
CA ILE A 43 6.86 2.25 19.56
C ILE A 43 7.28 0.79 19.47
N GLN A 44 6.44 -0.05 18.86
CA GLN A 44 6.70 -1.48 18.65
C GLN A 44 6.58 -1.80 17.16
N PRO A 45 7.30 -2.80 16.63
CA PRO A 45 7.15 -3.19 15.24
C PRO A 45 5.71 -3.57 14.93
N LEU A 46 5.25 -3.24 13.74
CA LEU A 46 3.96 -3.68 13.21
C LEU A 46 4.20 -4.70 12.11
N HIS A 47 3.49 -5.82 12.19
CA HIS A 47 3.58 -6.89 11.20
C HIS A 47 2.22 -7.08 10.52
N PHE A 48 2.28 -7.38 9.24
CA PHE A 48 1.12 -7.71 8.40
C PHE A 48 1.46 -8.90 7.52
N THR A 49 0.58 -9.89 7.44
CA THR A 49 0.70 -11.00 6.48
C THR A 49 -0.35 -10.81 5.40
N ASP A 50 0.08 -10.74 4.16
CA ASP A 50 -0.83 -10.61 3.01
C ASP A 50 -1.51 -11.95 2.66
N SER A 51 -2.47 -11.92 1.76
CA SER A 51 -3.20 -13.13 1.30
C SER A 51 -2.31 -14.15 0.60
N GLY A 52 -1.14 -13.73 0.13
CA GLY A 52 -0.10 -14.60 -0.44
C GLY A 52 0.78 -15.28 0.61
N GLY A 53 0.67 -14.89 1.89
CA GLY A 53 1.47 -15.40 3.00
C GLY A 53 2.80 -14.67 3.22
N ASP A 54 3.05 -13.58 2.49
CA ASP A 54 4.25 -12.76 2.71
C ASP A 54 4.06 -11.83 3.91
N THR A 55 5.10 -11.75 4.74
CA THR A 55 5.07 -10.89 5.93
C THR A 55 5.77 -9.55 5.66
N TRP A 56 5.05 -8.49 5.95
CA TRP A 56 5.47 -7.10 5.83
C TRP A 56 5.68 -6.52 7.22
N THR A 57 6.81 -5.86 7.43
CA THR A 57 7.19 -5.33 8.75
C THR A 57 7.50 -3.85 8.64
N THR A 58 6.92 -3.07 9.55
CA THR A 58 7.33 -1.71 9.85
C THR A 58 8.07 -1.71 11.18
N GLU A 59 9.33 -1.27 11.16
CA GLU A 59 10.20 -1.33 12.33
C GLU A 59 9.81 -0.29 13.40
N ALA A 60 10.10 -0.61 14.66
CA ALA A 60 9.94 0.34 15.75
C ALA A 60 10.79 1.61 15.55
N ASN A 61 10.40 2.68 16.18
CA ASN A 61 11.03 4.00 16.17
C ASN A 61 10.93 4.77 14.84
N GLN A 62 10.25 4.28 13.83
CA GLN A 62 9.94 5.07 12.63
C GLN A 62 8.99 6.22 12.97
N VAL A 63 9.27 7.40 12.37
CA VAL A 63 8.42 8.58 12.45
C VAL A 63 7.60 8.65 11.18
N ILE A 64 6.29 8.61 11.32
CA ILE A 64 5.34 8.42 10.23
C ILE A 64 4.40 9.61 10.19
N PRO A 65 4.20 10.25 9.02
CA PRO A 65 3.21 11.32 8.89
C PRO A 65 1.79 10.74 8.98
N LEU A 66 0.88 11.46 9.64
CA LEU A 66 -0.54 11.08 9.78
C LEU A 66 -1.34 11.47 8.52
N ASN A 67 -0.77 11.22 7.36
CA ASN A 67 -1.46 11.41 6.09
C ASN A 67 -1.00 10.34 5.09
N LEU A 68 -1.92 9.56 4.58
CA LEU A 68 -1.69 8.65 3.47
C LEU A 68 -1.88 9.38 2.13
N LEU A 69 -2.75 10.36 2.10
CA LEU A 69 -3.17 11.13 0.94
C LEU A 69 -2.95 12.62 1.19
N THR A 70 -2.68 13.37 0.14
CA THR A 70 -2.57 14.84 0.23
C THR A 70 -3.92 15.48 0.54
N ASP A 71 -3.87 16.73 1.00
CA ASP A 71 -5.10 17.50 1.28
C ASP A 71 -5.90 17.73 0.01
N GLU A 72 -5.25 17.88 -1.14
CA GLU A 72 -5.88 18.04 -2.45
C GLU A 72 -6.81 16.86 -2.75
N ILE A 73 -6.37 15.62 -2.55
CA ILE A 73 -7.23 14.44 -2.75
C ILE A 73 -8.35 14.40 -1.71
N ARG A 74 -8.05 14.69 -0.45
CA ARG A 74 -9.07 14.69 0.61
C ARG A 74 -10.15 15.74 0.40
N LEU A 75 -9.83 16.84 -0.28
CA LEU A 75 -10.78 17.88 -0.66
C LEU A 75 -11.64 17.48 -1.86
N THR A 76 -11.20 16.57 -2.71
CA THR A 76 -12.00 16.11 -3.87
C THR A 76 -13.23 15.33 -3.41
N ARG A 77 -13.11 14.56 -2.33
CA ARG A 77 -14.19 13.80 -1.72
C ARG A 77 -13.90 13.51 -0.24
N PRO A 78 -14.92 13.61 0.64
CA PRO A 78 -14.77 13.13 2.02
C PRO A 78 -14.41 11.64 2.03
N LEU A 79 -13.24 11.32 2.61
CA LEU A 79 -12.74 9.98 2.84
C LEU A 79 -12.71 9.72 4.35
N PRO A 80 -12.68 8.45 4.79
CA PRO A 80 -12.52 8.10 6.20
C PRO A 80 -11.31 8.80 6.84
N SER A 81 -11.40 9.02 8.15
CA SER A 81 -10.29 9.60 8.91
C SER A 81 -9.05 8.71 8.86
N PRO A 82 -7.83 9.25 8.80
CA PRO A 82 -6.59 8.46 8.91
C PRO A 82 -6.54 7.53 10.13
N PHE A 83 -7.24 7.87 11.19
CA PHE A 83 -7.34 7.03 12.40
C PHE A 83 -8.14 5.74 12.19
N GLU A 84 -9.00 5.71 11.19
CA GLU A 84 -9.80 4.51 10.86
C GLU A 84 -9.00 3.47 10.08
N TYR A 85 -7.80 3.84 9.57
CA TYR A 85 -6.87 2.95 8.87
C TYR A 85 -5.41 3.21 9.28
N LEU A 86 -5.20 3.40 10.58
CA LEU A 86 -3.91 3.76 11.15
C LEU A 86 -2.82 2.70 10.88
N LYS A 87 -3.16 1.42 11.03
CA LYS A 87 -2.20 0.33 10.81
C LYS A 87 -1.78 0.26 9.34
N THR A 88 -2.75 0.40 8.42
CA THR A 88 -2.48 0.44 6.98
C THR A 88 -1.57 1.62 6.62
N MET A 89 -1.79 2.79 7.20
CA MET A 89 -0.95 3.96 6.98
C MET A 89 0.48 3.74 7.49
N ILE A 90 0.63 3.17 8.70
CA ILE A 90 1.93 2.82 9.27
C ILE A 90 2.66 1.82 8.37
N LEU A 91 1.97 0.77 7.94
CA LEU A 91 2.51 -0.24 7.05
C LEU A 91 3.02 0.38 5.75
N PHE A 92 2.20 1.17 5.09
CA PHE A 92 2.54 1.79 3.80
C PHE A 92 3.78 2.69 3.91
N HIS A 93 3.79 3.62 4.85
CA HIS A 93 4.92 4.52 5.03
C HIS A 93 6.22 3.78 5.38
N GLY A 94 6.12 2.75 6.22
CA GLY A 94 7.26 1.91 6.55
C GLY A 94 7.87 1.21 5.32
N GLN A 95 7.03 0.78 4.37
CA GLN A 95 7.49 0.14 3.14
C GLN A 95 8.03 1.16 2.13
N VAL A 96 7.41 2.34 2.02
CA VAL A 96 7.89 3.43 1.16
C VAL A 96 9.27 3.91 1.58
N GLU A 97 9.51 4.10 2.89
CA GLU A 97 10.83 4.49 3.41
C GLU A 97 11.88 3.40 3.16
N GLY A 98 11.49 2.15 3.37
CA GLY A 98 12.38 1.01 3.16
C GLY A 98 12.79 0.83 1.70
N GLY A 99 11.89 1.11 0.75
CA GLY A 99 12.10 0.98 -0.69
C GLY A 99 12.55 -0.42 -1.15
N ARG A 100 12.26 -1.45 -0.33
CA ARG A 100 12.77 -2.82 -0.53
C ARG A 100 11.93 -3.62 -1.51
N SER A 101 10.64 -3.33 -1.58
CA SER A 101 9.71 -4.01 -2.46
C SER A 101 9.39 -3.15 -3.68
N ASP A 102 8.93 -3.76 -4.76
CA ASP A 102 8.39 -3.05 -5.91
C ASP A 102 7.23 -2.15 -5.47
N TRP A 103 7.17 -0.92 -6.01
CA TRP A 103 6.17 0.06 -5.63
C TRP A 103 4.73 -0.42 -5.94
N ARG A 104 4.53 -1.18 -7.04
CA ARG A 104 3.20 -1.72 -7.40
C ARG A 104 2.73 -2.72 -6.35
N ARG A 105 3.64 -3.58 -5.90
CA ARG A 105 3.36 -4.54 -4.85
C ARG A 105 3.08 -3.84 -3.51
N THR A 106 3.88 -2.83 -3.17
CA THR A 106 3.66 -2.03 -1.96
C THR A 106 2.31 -1.31 -2.00
N GLN A 107 1.86 -0.82 -3.15
CA GLN A 107 0.54 -0.22 -3.26
C GLN A 107 -0.59 -1.27 -3.26
N ALA A 108 -0.38 -2.45 -3.83
CA ALA A 108 -1.39 -3.50 -3.87
C ALA A 108 -1.77 -4.01 -2.47
N ILE A 109 -0.81 -4.11 -1.54
CA ILE A 109 -1.11 -4.56 -0.17
C ILE A 109 -2.01 -3.59 0.60
N ILE A 110 -2.14 -2.32 0.18
CA ILE A 110 -2.97 -1.32 0.86
C ILE A 110 -4.42 -1.78 0.92
N TYR A 111 -4.96 -2.27 -0.19
CA TYR A 111 -6.35 -2.74 -0.22
C TYR A 111 -6.57 -3.89 0.78
N GLU A 112 -5.69 -4.89 0.78
CA GLU A 112 -5.78 -6.02 1.69
C GLU A 112 -5.64 -5.58 3.16
N ALA A 113 -4.72 -4.65 3.43
CA ALA A 113 -4.51 -4.10 4.76
C ALA A 113 -5.72 -3.31 5.26
N LEU A 114 -6.36 -2.51 4.41
CA LEU A 114 -7.59 -1.78 4.73
C LEU A 114 -8.74 -2.75 5.08
N ILE A 115 -8.91 -3.81 4.30
CA ILE A 115 -9.90 -4.85 4.59
C ILE A 115 -9.58 -5.58 5.89
N ALA A 116 -8.32 -5.94 6.12
CA ALA A 116 -7.87 -6.59 7.36
C ALA A 116 -8.04 -5.70 8.60
N GLU A 117 -8.01 -4.37 8.44
CA GLU A 117 -8.29 -3.39 9.50
C GLU A 117 -9.80 -3.20 9.74
N GLY A 118 -10.66 -3.83 8.94
CA GLY A 118 -12.12 -3.82 9.08
C GLY A 118 -12.82 -2.72 8.28
N MET A 119 -12.13 -2.09 7.34
CA MET A 119 -12.74 -1.06 6.50
C MET A 119 -13.78 -1.66 5.55
N GLN A 120 -14.87 -0.93 5.33
CA GLN A 120 -15.87 -1.31 4.34
C GLN A 120 -15.25 -1.29 2.93
N GLU A 121 -15.59 -2.28 2.12
CA GLU A 121 -14.94 -2.53 0.81
C GLU A 121 -14.94 -1.32 -0.12
N HIS A 122 -16.04 -0.56 -0.19
CA HIS A 122 -16.09 0.62 -1.05
C HIS A 122 -15.10 1.71 -0.62
N TRP A 123 -14.91 1.94 0.70
CA TRP A 123 -13.91 2.86 1.20
C TRP A 123 -12.49 2.36 0.94
N ALA A 124 -12.26 1.05 1.14
CA ALA A 124 -10.97 0.43 0.84
C ALA A 124 -10.61 0.62 -0.64
N LYS A 125 -11.54 0.39 -1.57
CA LYS A 125 -11.35 0.61 -3.01
C LYS A 125 -11.07 2.07 -3.34
N MET A 126 -11.80 3.00 -2.71
CA MET A 126 -11.59 4.45 -2.94
C MET A 126 -10.22 4.92 -2.44
N ILE A 127 -9.81 4.53 -1.22
CA ILE A 127 -8.49 4.87 -0.68
C ILE A 127 -7.40 4.21 -1.53
N TYR A 128 -7.58 2.95 -1.93
CA TYR A 128 -6.66 2.26 -2.84
C TYR A 128 -6.48 3.04 -4.15
N ALA A 129 -7.57 3.44 -4.80
CA ALA A 129 -7.52 4.22 -6.04
C ALA A 129 -6.80 5.56 -5.85
N ALA A 130 -7.07 6.26 -4.76
CA ALA A 130 -6.43 7.53 -4.45
C ALA A 130 -4.92 7.37 -4.21
N VAL A 131 -4.51 6.33 -3.45
CA VAL A 131 -3.08 6.03 -3.23
C VAL A 131 -2.41 5.62 -4.54
N ARG A 132 -3.09 4.86 -5.40
CA ARG A 132 -2.56 4.49 -6.73
C ARG A 132 -2.37 5.71 -7.61
N ALA A 133 -3.27 6.67 -7.58
CA ALA A 133 -3.18 7.91 -8.35
C ALA A 133 -2.05 8.83 -7.87
N GLU A 134 -1.90 8.98 -6.55
CA GLU A 134 -0.99 9.95 -5.95
C GLU A 134 0.25 9.31 -5.32
N GLY A 135 0.23 8.00 -5.07
CA GLY A 135 1.27 7.32 -4.31
C GLY A 135 2.67 7.43 -4.92
N TRP A 136 3.67 7.30 -4.05
CA TRP A 136 5.06 7.25 -4.45
C TRP A 136 5.35 6.06 -5.35
N ARG A 137 6.15 6.28 -6.39
CA ARG A 137 6.68 5.27 -7.29
C ARG A 137 8.20 5.32 -7.25
N TRP A 138 8.85 4.17 -7.33
CA TRP A 138 10.32 4.08 -7.36
C TRP A 138 10.74 2.91 -8.22
N GLU A 139 11.90 3.02 -8.81
CA GLU A 139 12.53 1.92 -9.50
C GLU A 139 13.48 1.20 -8.54
N PRO A 140 13.39 -0.13 -8.41
CA PRO A 140 14.39 -0.90 -7.67
C PRO A 140 15.76 -0.61 -8.27
N LEU A 141 16.76 -0.40 -7.43
CA LEU A 141 18.15 -0.36 -7.89
C LEU A 141 18.46 -1.72 -8.55
N GLU A 142 18.70 -1.72 -9.85
CA GLU A 142 19.24 -2.89 -10.50
C GLU A 142 20.53 -3.28 -9.77
N SER A 143 20.65 -4.57 -9.43
CA SER A 143 21.79 -5.15 -8.71
C SER A 143 23.12 -5.11 -9.49
N SER A 144 23.21 -4.32 -10.55
CA SER A 144 24.39 -4.13 -11.37
C SER A 144 25.41 -3.12 -10.82
N CYS A 145 25.12 -2.48 -9.69
CA CYS A 145 26.11 -1.67 -9.01
C CYS A 145 27.12 -2.55 -8.26
N PHE A 146 28.24 -2.84 -8.93
CA PHE A 146 29.39 -3.49 -8.30
C PHE A 146 29.86 -2.73 -7.04
N ALA A 147 29.81 -3.41 -5.92
CA ALA A 147 30.62 -3.31 -4.71
C ALA A 147 30.90 -1.94 -4.04
N MET A 148 30.55 -0.80 -4.58
CA MET A 148 30.81 0.51 -3.97
C MET A 148 29.59 1.41 -3.74
N CYS A 149 28.39 0.96 -4.08
CA CYS A 149 27.20 1.71 -3.75
C CYS A 149 26.82 1.35 -2.30
N HIS A 150 27.03 2.25 -1.37
CA HIS A 150 26.38 2.19 -0.05
C HIS A 150 24.88 2.33 -0.29
N ALA A 151 24.27 1.18 -0.56
CA ALA A 151 22.88 1.06 -0.93
C ALA A 151 22.02 1.22 0.31
N SER A 152 21.27 2.28 0.38
CA SER A 152 20.16 2.32 1.30
C SER A 152 18.99 3.19 0.86
N SER A 153 18.99 3.68 -0.35
CA SER A 153 17.83 4.42 -0.86
C SER A 153 17.53 4.02 -2.29
N PRO A 154 16.25 3.77 -2.64
CA PRO A 154 15.87 3.62 -4.03
C PRO A 154 16.30 4.87 -4.79
N SER A 155 16.99 4.67 -5.91
CA SER A 155 17.68 5.73 -6.64
C SER A 155 16.73 6.76 -7.24
N LEU A 156 15.46 6.40 -7.39
CA LEU A 156 14.47 7.29 -7.98
C LEU A 156 13.14 7.10 -7.24
N ARG A 157 12.67 8.20 -6.63
CA ARG A 157 11.30 8.29 -6.11
C ARG A 157 10.60 9.41 -6.86
N TRP A 158 9.46 9.12 -7.41
CA TRP A 158 8.64 10.12 -8.08
C TRP A 158 7.17 9.91 -7.74
N ARG A 159 6.45 11.01 -7.77
CA ARG A 159 5.02 11.05 -7.46
C ARG A 159 4.28 11.56 -8.69
N PRO A 160 3.32 10.80 -9.22
CA PRO A 160 2.50 11.29 -10.32
C PRO A 160 1.62 12.46 -9.86
N LEU A 161 1.31 13.33 -10.79
CA LEU A 161 0.31 14.39 -10.57
C LEU A 161 -1.00 13.90 -11.21
N PRO A 162 -2.01 13.51 -10.43
CA PRO A 162 -3.28 13.09 -10.99
C PRO A 162 -4.08 14.29 -11.51
N ASP A 163 -4.96 14.04 -12.48
CA ASP A 163 -6.06 14.94 -12.78
C ASP A 163 -7.11 14.79 -11.66
N TYR A 164 -7.14 15.74 -10.74
CA TYR A 164 -8.01 15.67 -9.55
C TYR A 164 -9.50 15.66 -9.88
N GLU A 165 -9.93 16.29 -10.97
CA GLU A 165 -11.35 16.23 -11.39
C GLU A 165 -11.71 14.84 -11.88
N GLN A 166 -10.89 14.26 -12.73
CA GLN A 166 -11.09 12.88 -13.19
C GLN A 166 -10.92 11.88 -12.05
N LEU A 167 -10.00 12.11 -11.12
CA LEU A 167 -9.89 11.27 -9.92
C LEU A 167 -11.20 11.30 -9.12
N ARG A 168 -11.79 12.47 -8.89
CA ARG A 168 -13.10 12.58 -8.22
C ARG A 168 -14.17 11.76 -8.94
N HIS A 169 -14.26 11.87 -10.26
CA HIS A 169 -15.18 11.05 -11.05
C HIS A 169 -14.90 9.54 -10.94
N THR A 170 -13.63 9.17 -10.82
CA THR A 170 -13.25 7.77 -10.59
C THR A 170 -13.68 7.27 -9.21
N LEU A 171 -13.53 8.09 -8.17
CA LEU A 171 -14.02 7.75 -6.83
C LEU A 171 -15.55 7.64 -6.78
N ASP A 172 -16.26 8.51 -7.50
CA ASP A 172 -17.72 8.44 -7.63
C ASP A 172 -18.16 7.16 -8.37
N TRP A 173 -17.45 6.79 -9.43
CA TRP A 173 -17.71 5.56 -10.18
C TRP A 173 -17.49 4.31 -9.30
N ILE A 174 -16.43 4.28 -8.48
CA ILE A 174 -16.17 3.16 -7.55
C ILE A 174 -17.36 2.97 -6.60
N LEU A 175 -17.96 4.06 -6.14
CA LEU A 175 -19.09 4.02 -5.21
C LEU A 175 -20.37 3.46 -5.84
N VAL A 176 -20.57 3.74 -7.13
CA VAL A 176 -21.79 3.36 -7.85
C VAL A 176 -21.68 1.97 -8.46
N GLU A 177 -20.57 1.68 -9.13
CA GLU A 177 -20.41 0.49 -9.96
C GLU A 177 -19.71 -0.67 -9.25
N PHE A 178 -19.04 -0.41 -8.13
CA PHE A 178 -18.33 -1.43 -7.38
C PHE A 178 -17.30 -2.25 -8.20
N PRO A 179 -16.43 -1.59 -8.99
CA PRO A 179 -15.54 -2.27 -9.92
C PRO A 179 -14.54 -3.20 -9.20
N SER A 180 -13.93 -4.11 -9.94
CA SER A 180 -12.81 -4.93 -9.49
C SER A 180 -11.52 -4.09 -9.37
N LEU A 181 -10.52 -4.57 -8.62
CA LEU A 181 -9.23 -3.88 -8.50
C LEU A 181 -8.51 -3.71 -9.85
N PRO A 182 -8.49 -4.70 -10.77
CA PRO A 182 -7.92 -4.50 -12.09
C PRO A 182 -8.57 -3.37 -12.90
N GLU A 183 -9.91 -3.22 -12.84
CA GLU A 183 -10.62 -2.14 -13.49
C GLU A 183 -10.28 -0.77 -12.88
N ILE A 184 -10.09 -0.73 -11.56
CA ILE A 184 -9.61 0.47 -10.87
C ILE A 184 -8.20 0.81 -11.32
N ASP A 185 -7.29 -0.17 -11.39
CA ASP A 185 -5.91 0.03 -11.81
C ASP A 185 -5.84 0.58 -13.23
N GLU A 186 -6.56 0.00 -14.18
CA GLU A 186 -6.62 0.48 -15.56
C GLU A 186 -7.09 1.94 -15.63
N ARG A 187 -8.17 2.26 -14.92
CA ARG A 187 -8.74 3.60 -14.93
C ARG A 187 -7.79 4.61 -14.26
N VAL A 188 -7.16 4.27 -13.15
CA VAL A 188 -6.23 5.16 -12.45
C VAL A 188 -4.96 5.40 -13.26
N GLU A 189 -4.40 4.39 -13.93
CA GLU A 189 -3.23 4.58 -14.79
C GLU A 189 -3.52 5.58 -15.94
N ALA A 190 -4.75 5.59 -16.45
CA ALA A 190 -5.16 6.56 -17.46
C ALA A 190 -5.25 8.01 -16.96
N LEU A 191 -5.39 8.21 -15.64
CA LEU A 191 -5.47 9.56 -15.05
C LEU A 191 -4.11 10.19 -14.78
N ILE A 192 -3.07 9.38 -14.71
CA ILE A 192 -1.76 9.86 -14.28
C ILE A 192 -1.11 10.62 -15.42
N THR A 193 -0.99 11.92 -15.27
CA THR A 193 -0.19 12.73 -16.18
C THR A 193 1.29 12.41 -15.95
N HIS A 194 1.95 11.91 -16.98
CA HIS A 194 3.40 11.69 -16.96
C HIS A 194 4.15 13.04 -16.96
N THR A 195 4.14 13.70 -15.81
CA THR A 195 5.20 14.66 -15.54
C THR A 195 6.43 13.83 -15.23
N GLY A 196 7.50 14.05 -16.02
CA GLY A 196 8.74 13.28 -15.91
C GLY A 196 9.27 13.20 -14.48
N PRO A 197 10.26 12.36 -14.21
CA PRO A 197 10.75 12.11 -12.85
C PRO A 197 11.12 13.44 -12.19
N HIS A 198 10.40 13.81 -11.15
CA HIS A 198 10.83 14.87 -10.26
C HIS A 198 12.03 14.34 -9.47
N ILE A 199 13.23 14.71 -9.91
CA ILE A 199 14.44 14.46 -9.15
C ILE A 199 14.37 15.37 -7.93
N PHE A 200 13.86 14.86 -6.81
CA PHE A 200 14.00 15.49 -5.51
C PHE A 200 15.38 15.13 -4.99
N GLY A 201 16.32 16.06 -5.08
CA GLY A 201 17.64 15.88 -4.50
C GLY A 201 18.71 16.73 -5.18
N GLN A 202 18.74 18.00 -4.88
CA GLN A 202 19.97 18.78 -4.75
C GLN A 202 19.97 19.45 -3.38
#